data_9d9903b0650efce40cdf0ed5ff96fab2
#
_entry.id   9d9903b0650efce40cdf0ed5ff96fab2
#
_cell.length_a   1.000
_cell.length_b   1.000
_cell.length_c   1.000
_cell.angle_alpha   90.00
_cell.angle_beta   90.00
_cell.angle_gamma   90.00
#
_symmetry.space_group_name_H-M   'P 1'
#
loop_
_entity.id
_entity.type
_entity.pdbx_description
1 polymer ?
#
loop_
_entity_poly.entity_id
_entity_poly.type
_entity_poly.pdbx_seq_one_letter_code
_entity_poly.pdbx_strand_id
1 'polypeptide(L)'
;MKLSWSKYELSKSYDEYITPKRTVRGHLRKIGNFFESLSFNDLQELDSATKSAIKSMGINFRVYSDEGSEERTWPLDFIPRIIKKSEWNVVEKGLRQRTKALNYFIEDCYNEQSFLKSGIINKSLIT
;
A
#
# COMPACT_ATOMS: atom_id res chain seq x y z
N MET A 1 -24.09 2.59 -17.92
CA MET A 1 -22.80 3.15 -18.44
C MET A 1 -21.72 2.15 -18.06
N LYS A 2 -20.80 1.80 -18.95
CA LYS A 2 -19.67 0.92 -18.66
C LYS A 2 -18.40 1.75 -18.46
N LEU A 3 -17.49 1.25 -17.64
CA LEU A 3 -16.16 1.84 -17.48
C LEU A 3 -15.39 1.74 -18.80
N SER A 4 -14.65 2.77 -19.18
CA SER A 4 -13.80 2.76 -20.39
C SER A 4 -12.47 3.45 -20.10
N TRP A 5 -11.40 2.70 -20.11
CA TRP A 5 -10.05 3.21 -19.89
C TRP A 5 -9.60 4.23 -20.94
N SER A 6 -10.17 4.20 -22.15
CA SER A 6 -9.86 5.18 -23.20
C SER A 6 -10.31 6.59 -22.86
N LYS A 7 -11.31 6.73 -21.97
CA LYS A 7 -11.84 8.01 -21.45
C LYS A 7 -11.19 8.44 -20.15
N TYR A 8 -10.31 7.60 -19.58
CA TYR A 8 -9.64 7.90 -18.34
C TYR A 8 -8.67 9.07 -18.50
N GLU A 9 -8.75 10.03 -17.60
CA GLU A 9 -7.87 11.20 -17.58
C GLU A 9 -6.56 10.85 -16.89
N LEU A 10 -5.46 10.85 -17.66
CA LEU A 10 -4.13 10.62 -17.14
C LEU A 10 -3.60 11.88 -16.45
N SER A 11 -3.10 11.73 -15.24
CA SER A 11 -2.32 12.77 -14.57
C SER A 11 -0.90 12.86 -15.16
N LYS A 12 -0.11 13.85 -14.69
CA LYS A 12 1.33 13.92 -15.02
C LYS A 12 2.16 12.86 -14.32
N SER A 13 1.62 12.23 -13.30
CA SER A 13 2.27 11.17 -12.52
C SER A 13 2.22 9.84 -13.25
N TYR A 14 3.09 8.91 -12.85
CA TYR A 14 3.05 7.53 -13.33
C TYR A 14 1.72 6.88 -12.93
N ASP A 15 0.98 6.39 -13.92
CA ASP A 15 -0.22 5.62 -13.70
C ASP A 15 0.11 4.11 -13.73
N GLU A 16 -0.35 3.38 -12.72
CA GLU A 16 -0.04 1.96 -12.56
C GLU A 16 -0.85 1.07 -13.50
N TYR A 17 -2.07 1.48 -13.85
CA TYR A 17 -2.97 0.71 -14.71
C TYR A 17 -2.85 1.07 -16.19
N ILE A 18 -2.73 2.36 -16.48
CA ILE A 18 -2.88 2.87 -17.85
C ILE A 18 -1.53 3.38 -18.38
N THR A 19 -1.26 3.09 -19.64
CA THR A 19 -0.10 3.61 -20.34
C THR A 19 -0.37 5.04 -20.84
N PRO A 20 0.68 5.82 -21.21
CA PRO A 20 0.48 7.10 -21.89
C PRO A 20 -0.34 7.02 -23.18
N LYS A 21 -0.44 5.83 -23.79
CA LYS A 21 -1.28 5.57 -24.97
C LYS A 21 -2.74 5.25 -24.62
N ARG A 22 -3.15 5.44 -23.35
CA ARG A 22 -4.50 5.15 -22.84
C ARG A 22 -4.94 3.69 -23.02
N THR A 23 -3.99 2.77 -22.89
CA THR A 23 -4.23 1.32 -22.89
C THR A 23 -3.85 0.71 -21.57
N VAL A 24 -4.56 -0.33 -21.15
CA VAL A 24 -4.23 -1.09 -19.94
C VAL A 24 -2.85 -1.75 -20.09
N ARG A 25 -2.01 -1.63 -19.07
CA ARG A 25 -0.68 -2.26 -19.06
C ARG A 25 -0.78 -3.77 -19.19
N GLY A 26 0.10 -4.38 -19.97
CA GLY A 26 0.00 -5.79 -20.37
C GLY A 26 -0.17 -6.77 -19.21
N HIS A 27 0.49 -6.55 -18.07
CA HIS A 27 0.39 -7.40 -16.89
C HIS A 27 -0.94 -7.24 -16.13
N LEU A 28 -1.69 -6.16 -16.38
CA LEU A 28 -2.99 -5.87 -15.78
C LEU A 28 -4.17 -6.17 -16.72
N ARG A 29 -3.91 -6.68 -17.92
CA ARG A 29 -4.94 -6.86 -18.95
C ARG A 29 -6.15 -7.66 -18.46
N LYS A 30 -5.92 -8.74 -17.69
CA LYS A 30 -7.03 -9.58 -17.19
C LYS A 30 -7.94 -8.81 -16.25
N ILE A 31 -7.35 -8.10 -15.29
CA ILE A 31 -8.13 -7.33 -14.31
C ILE A 31 -8.71 -6.05 -14.91
N GLY A 32 -7.98 -5.41 -15.83
CA GLY A 32 -8.49 -4.27 -16.58
C GLY A 32 -9.73 -4.61 -17.41
N ASN A 33 -9.71 -5.73 -18.13
CA ASN A 33 -10.85 -6.24 -18.90
C ASN A 33 -12.03 -6.62 -17.97
N PHE A 34 -11.73 -7.18 -16.80
CA PHE A 34 -12.76 -7.46 -15.80
C PHE A 34 -13.50 -6.18 -15.40
N PHE A 35 -12.79 -5.13 -15.03
CA PHE A 35 -13.42 -3.85 -14.67
C PHE A 35 -14.18 -3.21 -15.84
N GLU A 36 -13.68 -3.30 -17.06
CA GLU A 36 -14.41 -2.81 -18.26
C GLU A 36 -15.69 -3.59 -18.55
N SER A 37 -15.79 -4.85 -18.09
CA SER A 37 -16.99 -5.67 -18.26
C SER A 37 -18.12 -5.26 -17.30
N LEU A 38 -17.79 -4.61 -16.18
CA LEU A 38 -18.75 -4.22 -15.16
C LEU A 38 -19.59 -3.02 -15.59
N SER A 39 -20.85 -3.02 -15.19
CA SER A 39 -21.70 -1.83 -15.26
C SER A 39 -21.42 -0.89 -14.10
N PHE A 40 -21.94 0.32 -14.15
CA PHE A 40 -21.84 1.27 -13.02
C PHE A 40 -22.49 0.72 -11.74
N ASN A 41 -23.63 0.02 -11.87
CA ASN A 41 -24.30 -0.62 -10.74
C ASN A 41 -23.44 -1.72 -10.12
N ASP A 42 -22.82 -2.57 -10.95
CA ASP A 42 -21.92 -3.63 -10.45
C ASP A 42 -20.75 -3.03 -9.66
N LEU A 43 -20.19 -1.89 -10.10
CA LEU A 43 -19.11 -1.19 -9.39
C LEU A 43 -19.59 -0.63 -8.04
N GLN A 44 -20.81 -0.08 -7.98
CA GLN A 44 -21.40 0.39 -6.72
C GLN A 44 -21.68 -0.77 -5.75
N GLU A 45 -22.16 -1.89 -6.25
CA GLU A 45 -22.38 -3.11 -5.45
C GLU A 45 -21.04 -3.64 -4.91
N LEU A 46 -20.00 -3.67 -5.74
CA LEU A 46 -18.65 -4.11 -5.34
C LEU A 46 -18.06 -3.20 -4.25
N ASP A 47 -18.19 -1.88 -4.39
CA ASP A 47 -17.78 -0.90 -3.37
C ASP A 47 -18.52 -1.11 -2.05
N SER A 48 -19.84 -1.26 -2.13
CA SER A 48 -20.70 -1.48 -0.96
C SER A 48 -20.40 -2.80 -0.25
N ALA A 49 -20.20 -3.88 -1.03
CA ALA A 49 -19.82 -5.20 -0.51
C ALA A 49 -18.44 -5.15 0.17
N THR A 50 -17.47 -4.45 -0.44
CA THR A 50 -16.13 -4.27 0.13
C THR A 50 -16.20 -3.55 1.48
N LYS A 51 -16.92 -2.43 1.56
CA LYS A 51 -17.11 -1.69 2.81
C LYS A 51 -17.78 -2.53 3.90
N SER A 52 -18.80 -3.29 3.52
CA SER A 52 -19.51 -4.19 4.45
C SER A 52 -18.62 -5.32 4.95
N ALA A 53 -17.80 -5.90 4.07
CA ALA A 53 -16.84 -6.93 4.44
C ALA A 53 -15.80 -6.42 5.44
N ILE A 54 -15.17 -5.27 5.17
CA ILE A 54 -14.19 -4.65 6.08
C ILE A 54 -14.81 -4.37 7.44
N LYS A 55 -16.02 -3.82 7.46
CA LYS A 55 -16.75 -3.56 8.71
C LYS A 55 -17.05 -4.84 9.48
N SER A 56 -17.51 -5.90 8.80
CA SER A 56 -17.82 -7.19 9.44
C SER A 56 -16.59 -7.92 9.98
N MET A 57 -15.42 -7.69 9.36
CA MET A 57 -14.12 -8.21 9.82
C MET A 57 -13.56 -7.42 11.02
N GLY A 58 -14.23 -6.35 11.46
CA GLY A 58 -13.77 -5.51 12.57
C GLY A 58 -12.49 -4.74 12.27
N ILE A 59 -12.18 -4.50 10.99
CA ILE A 59 -10.99 -3.75 10.58
C ILE A 59 -11.29 -2.25 10.69
N ASN A 60 -11.16 -1.73 11.90
CA ASN A 60 -11.45 -0.36 12.25
C ASN A 60 -10.19 0.30 12.84
N PHE A 61 -10.14 1.62 12.80
CA PHE A 61 -9.16 2.41 13.51
C PHE A 61 -9.84 3.52 14.31
N ARG A 62 -9.21 3.92 15.39
CA ARG A 62 -9.74 4.95 16.28
C ARG A 62 -9.00 6.26 16.03
N VAL A 63 -9.77 7.29 15.67
CA VAL A 63 -9.24 8.64 15.53
C VAL A 63 -9.46 9.37 16.84
N TYR A 64 -8.39 9.91 17.41
CA TYR A 64 -8.44 10.72 18.61
C TYR A 64 -8.42 12.20 18.21
N SER A 65 -9.34 12.98 18.75
CA SER A 65 -9.40 14.43 18.60
C SER A 65 -9.66 15.07 19.98
N ASP A 66 -9.56 16.39 20.08
CA ASP A 66 -9.85 17.13 21.31
C ASP A 66 -11.31 16.95 21.76
N GLU A 67 -12.20 16.57 20.85
CA GLU A 67 -13.62 16.32 21.13
C GLU A 67 -13.92 14.87 21.55
N GLY A 68 -12.91 13.99 21.55
CA GLY A 68 -13.05 12.58 21.92
C GLY A 68 -12.44 11.60 20.90
N SER A 69 -12.90 10.36 20.95
CA SER A 69 -12.44 9.30 20.02
C SER A 69 -13.60 8.79 19.17
N GLU A 70 -13.38 8.73 17.86
CA GLU A 70 -14.32 8.16 16.89
C GLU A 70 -13.74 6.90 16.26
N GLU A 71 -14.55 5.84 16.22
CA GLU A 71 -14.18 4.62 15.50
C GLU A 71 -14.58 4.72 14.03
N ARG A 72 -13.60 4.58 13.14
CA ARG A 72 -13.79 4.63 11.69
C ARG A 72 -13.40 3.31 11.05
N THR A 73 -14.22 2.87 10.11
CA THR A 73 -13.89 1.71 9.27
C THR A 73 -12.73 2.06 8.36
N TRP A 74 -11.78 1.13 8.21
CA TRP A 74 -10.63 1.31 7.33
C TRP A 74 -11.09 1.56 5.88
N PRO A 75 -10.68 2.66 5.24
CA PRO A 75 -11.00 2.90 3.84
C PRO A 75 -10.22 1.93 2.96
N LEU A 76 -10.93 1.10 2.22
CA LEU A 76 -10.35 0.17 1.26
C LEU A 76 -10.90 0.45 -0.13
N ASP A 77 -10.01 0.61 -1.09
CA ASP A 77 -10.35 0.65 -2.51
C ASP A 77 -10.52 -0.77 -3.03
N PHE A 78 -11.60 -1.04 -3.75
CA PHE A 78 -11.85 -2.35 -4.36
C PHE A 78 -11.03 -2.58 -5.64
N ILE A 79 -10.38 -1.55 -6.18
CA ILE A 79 -9.42 -1.68 -7.28
C ILE A 79 -8.04 -2.00 -6.71
N PRO A 80 -7.54 -3.25 -6.83
CA PRO A 80 -6.32 -3.65 -6.18
C PRO A 80 -5.08 -3.10 -6.89
N ARG A 81 -4.10 -2.65 -6.11
CA ARG A 81 -2.76 -2.37 -6.62
C ARG A 81 -2.04 -3.69 -6.91
N ILE A 82 -1.64 -3.89 -8.15
CA ILE A 82 -0.95 -5.12 -8.60
C ILE A 82 0.54 -4.87 -8.74
N ILE A 83 1.32 -5.55 -7.92
CA ILE A 83 2.78 -5.53 -7.95
C ILE A 83 3.28 -6.77 -8.68
N LYS A 84 4.13 -6.60 -9.69
CA LYS A 84 4.72 -7.72 -10.42
C LYS A 84 5.64 -8.55 -9.51
N LYS A 85 5.70 -9.85 -9.73
CA LYS A 85 6.61 -10.74 -8.98
C LYS A 85 8.08 -10.31 -9.07
N SER A 86 8.55 -9.87 -10.23
CA SER A 86 9.91 -9.36 -10.42
C SER A 86 10.19 -8.12 -9.59
N GLU A 87 9.24 -7.20 -9.52
CA GLU A 87 9.30 -5.97 -8.75
C GLU A 87 9.26 -6.26 -7.25
N TRP A 88 8.33 -7.13 -6.84
CA TRP A 88 8.24 -7.60 -5.45
C TRP A 88 9.52 -8.27 -4.96
N ASN A 89 10.17 -9.10 -5.78
CA ASN A 89 11.43 -9.75 -5.41
C ASN A 89 12.53 -8.73 -5.07
N VAL A 90 12.60 -7.60 -5.77
CA VAL A 90 13.57 -6.53 -5.49
C VAL A 90 13.23 -5.85 -4.15
N VAL A 91 11.95 -5.51 -3.95
CA VAL A 91 11.45 -4.91 -2.71
C VAL A 91 11.69 -5.83 -1.53
N GLU A 92 11.30 -7.11 -1.63
CA GLU A 92 11.48 -8.11 -0.59
C GLU A 92 12.95 -8.26 -0.19
N LYS A 93 13.85 -8.40 -1.18
CA LYS A 93 15.30 -8.50 -0.92
C LYS A 93 15.82 -7.26 -0.18
N GLY A 94 15.41 -6.07 -0.60
CA GLY A 94 15.81 -4.82 0.03
C GLY A 94 15.27 -4.69 1.46
N LEU A 95 14.02 -5.06 1.70
CA LEU A 95 13.41 -5.05 3.03
C LEU A 95 14.09 -6.04 3.97
N ARG A 96 14.34 -7.28 3.53
CA ARG A 96 15.06 -8.28 4.31
C ARG A 96 16.46 -7.80 4.73
N GLN A 97 17.20 -7.16 3.80
CA GLN A 97 18.51 -6.59 4.11
C GLN A 97 18.42 -5.50 5.17
N ARG A 98 17.48 -4.56 5.03
CA ARG A 98 17.31 -3.44 5.97
C ARG A 98 16.87 -3.94 7.35
N THR A 99 15.90 -4.84 7.40
CA THR A 99 15.46 -5.45 8.66
C THR A 99 16.61 -6.16 9.38
N LYS A 100 17.43 -6.92 8.64
CA LYS A 100 18.61 -7.58 9.21
C LYS A 100 19.62 -6.57 9.75
N ALA A 101 19.89 -5.49 9.01
CA ALA A 101 20.80 -4.45 9.48
C ALA A 101 20.27 -3.73 10.74
N LEU A 102 18.96 -3.43 10.80
CA LEU A 102 18.35 -2.85 11.98
C LEU A 102 18.40 -3.79 13.18
N ASN A 103 18.16 -5.08 12.99
CA ASN A 103 18.26 -6.05 14.09
C ASN A 103 19.69 -6.15 14.64
N TYR A 104 20.71 -6.18 13.78
CA TYR A 104 22.10 -6.14 14.21
C TYR A 104 22.46 -4.83 14.93
N PHE A 105 21.94 -3.71 14.47
CA PHE A 105 22.12 -2.42 15.16
C PHE A 105 21.51 -2.44 16.55
N ILE A 106 20.27 -2.93 16.68
CA ILE A 106 19.60 -3.05 17.97
C ILE A 106 20.38 -4.00 18.90
N GLU A 107 20.79 -5.15 18.38
CA GLU A 107 21.60 -6.13 19.15
C GLU A 107 22.91 -5.50 19.65
N ASP A 108 23.63 -4.77 18.78
CA ASP A 108 24.85 -4.05 19.18
C ASP A 108 24.60 -3.00 20.25
N CYS A 109 23.50 -2.24 20.15
CA CYS A 109 23.13 -1.22 21.14
C CYS A 109 22.94 -1.78 22.55
N TYR A 110 22.36 -2.98 22.66
CA TYR A 110 22.10 -3.63 23.95
C TYR A 110 23.23 -4.50 24.46
N ASN A 111 24.24 -4.82 23.63
CA ASN A 111 25.37 -5.69 23.99
C ASN A 111 26.70 -4.93 23.91
N GLU A 112 27.38 -5.00 22.76
CA GLU A 112 28.75 -4.49 22.60
C GLU A 112 28.86 -2.99 22.47
N GLN A 113 27.81 -2.33 22.00
CA GLN A 113 27.74 -0.89 21.78
C GLN A 113 28.84 -0.33 20.85
N SER A 114 29.23 -1.11 19.85
CA SER A 114 30.32 -0.79 18.94
C SER A 114 30.04 0.48 18.13
N PHE A 115 28.79 0.68 17.68
CA PHE A 115 28.36 1.91 16.99
C PHE A 115 28.44 3.15 17.85
N LEU A 116 28.10 3.02 19.16
CA LEU A 116 28.18 4.13 20.12
C LEU A 116 29.63 4.44 20.47
N LYS A 117 30.48 3.40 20.63
CA LYS A 117 31.93 3.56 20.91
C LYS A 117 32.68 4.16 19.75
N SER A 118 32.26 3.88 18.51
CA SER A 118 32.87 4.45 17.28
C SER A 118 32.54 5.93 17.07
N GLY A 119 31.58 6.49 17.81
CA GLY A 119 31.15 7.88 17.68
C GLY A 119 30.32 8.18 16.42
N ILE A 120 29.94 7.16 15.64
CA ILE A 120 29.06 7.32 14.48
C ILE A 120 27.66 7.80 14.90
N ILE A 121 27.21 7.38 16.08
CA ILE A 121 25.91 7.76 16.64
C ILE A 121 26.15 8.46 17.98
N ASN A 122 25.44 9.59 18.19
CA ASN A 122 25.51 10.30 19.44
C ASN A 122 24.81 9.48 20.54
N LYS A 123 25.50 9.25 21.67
CA LYS A 123 24.97 8.49 22.80
C LYS A 123 23.67 9.07 23.37
N SER A 124 23.48 10.38 23.32
CA SER A 124 22.26 11.04 23.79
C SER A 124 20.98 10.70 23.01
N LEU A 125 21.10 9.97 21.90
CA LEU A 125 19.94 9.52 21.13
C LEU A 125 19.39 8.17 21.63
N ILE A 126 20.12 7.47 22.50
CA ILE A 126 19.79 6.10 22.93
C ILE A 126 19.55 6.02 24.45
N THR A 127 19.84 7.09 25.19
CA THR A 127 19.60 7.19 26.65
C THR A 127 18.31 7.93 26.95
#